data_6941866efce0b2aec10afdb11c483591
#
_entry.id   6941866efce0b2aec10afdb11c483591
#
_cell.length_a   1.000
_cell.length_b   1.000
_cell.length_c   1.000
_cell.angle_alpha   90.00
_cell.angle_beta   90.00
_cell.angle_gamma   90.00
#
_symmetry.space_group_name_H-M   'P 1'
#
loop_
_entity.id
_entity.type
_entity.pdbx_description
1 polymer ?
#
loop_
_entity_poly.entity_id
_entity_poly.type
_entity_poly.pdbx_seq_one_letter_code
_entity_poly.pdbx_strand_id
1 'polypeptide(L)' 'MRSDIINEVLTVEDRAQQIVRDAEREAREIITNAQTEANAFVRDALK' A
#
# COMPACT_ATOMS: atom_id res chain seq x y z
N MET A 1 6.19 13.58 -31.06
CA MET A 1 7.64 13.42 -31.20
C MET A 1 8.15 12.32 -30.29
N ARG A 2 9.32 11.76 -30.61
CA ARG A 2 9.90 10.62 -29.88
C ARG A 2 10.08 10.88 -28.38
N SER A 3 10.57 12.06 -28.03
CA SER A 3 10.84 12.40 -26.64
C SER A 3 9.56 12.51 -25.81
N ASP A 4 8.46 12.96 -26.43
CA ASP A 4 7.17 13.07 -25.73
C ASP A 4 6.58 11.69 -25.46
N ILE A 5 6.72 10.77 -26.41
CA ILE A 5 6.26 9.39 -26.25
C ILE A 5 7.07 8.68 -25.17
N ILE A 6 8.38 8.87 -25.17
CA ILE A 6 9.26 8.27 -24.14
C ILE A 6 8.90 8.82 -22.76
N ASN A 7 8.68 10.12 -22.65
CA ASN A 7 8.30 10.75 -21.38
C ASN A 7 6.94 10.25 -20.89
N GLU A 8 5.98 10.03 -21.80
CA GLU A 8 4.68 9.45 -21.45
C GLU A 8 4.84 8.04 -20.88
N VAL A 9 5.64 7.21 -21.54
CA VAL A 9 5.89 5.83 -21.08
C VAL A 9 6.53 5.83 -19.70
N LEU A 10 7.53 6.69 -19.48
CA LEU A 10 8.19 6.80 -18.18
C LEU A 10 7.21 7.27 -17.09
N THR A 11 6.33 8.20 -17.43
CA THR A 11 5.32 8.70 -16.49
C THR A 11 4.32 7.60 -16.14
N VAL A 12 3.86 6.82 -17.10
CA VAL A 12 2.95 5.71 -16.88
C VAL A 12 3.61 4.65 -16.00
N GLU A 13 4.88 4.34 -16.28
CA GLU A 13 5.63 3.37 -15.49
C GLU A 13 5.81 3.83 -14.04
N ASP A 14 6.14 5.10 -13.85
CA ASP A 14 6.29 5.67 -12.51
C ASP A 14 4.97 5.62 -11.75
N ARG A 15 3.86 5.93 -12.40
CA ARG A 15 2.54 5.85 -11.78
C ARG A 15 2.18 4.42 -11.41
N ALA A 16 2.48 3.47 -12.29
CA ALA A 16 2.22 2.06 -12.02
C ALA A 16 3.00 1.59 -10.79
N GLN A 17 4.26 1.96 -10.68
CA GLN A 17 5.08 1.65 -9.52
C GLN A 17 4.54 2.29 -8.25
N GLN A 18 4.06 3.53 -8.33
CA GLN A 18 3.49 4.23 -7.19
C GLN A 18 2.20 3.54 -6.72
N ILE A 19 1.37 3.11 -7.66
CA ILE A 19 0.13 2.38 -7.33
C ILE A 19 0.46 1.09 -6.58
N VAL A 20 1.46 0.35 -7.04
CA VAL A 20 1.88 -0.89 -6.38
C VAL A 20 2.40 -0.59 -4.96
N ARG A 21 3.26 0.42 -4.81
CA ARG A 21 3.79 0.80 -3.50
C ARG A 21 2.68 1.22 -2.53
N ASP A 22 1.72 1.99 -3.03
CA ASP A 22 0.59 2.43 -2.21
C ASP A 22 -0.28 1.26 -1.79
N ALA A 23 -0.54 0.33 -2.71
CA ALA A 23 -1.33 -0.88 -2.42
C ALA A 23 -0.63 -1.77 -1.39
N GLU A 24 0.68 -1.94 -1.51
CA GLU A 24 1.47 -2.72 -0.55
C GLU A 24 1.45 -2.07 0.84
N ARG A 25 1.57 -0.75 0.90
CA ARG A 25 1.49 -0.03 2.16
C ARG A 25 0.11 -0.18 2.80
N GLU A 26 -0.96 -0.01 2.02
CA GLU A 26 -2.33 -0.21 2.51
C GLU A 26 -2.53 -1.62 3.05
N ALA A 27 -2.03 -2.62 2.34
CA ALA A 27 -2.13 -4.01 2.79
C ALA A 27 -1.43 -4.21 4.13
N ARG A 28 -0.24 -3.64 4.30
CA ARG A 28 0.48 -3.72 5.58
C ARG A 28 -0.26 -3.02 6.70
N GLU A 29 -0.86 -1.87 6.41
CA GLU A 29 -1.65 -1.13 7.41
C GLU A 29 -2.88 -1.91 7.85
N ILE A 30 -3.57 -2.56 6.90
CA ILE A 30 -4.73 -3.40 7.20
C ILE A 30 -4.32 -4.54 8.13
N ILE A 31 -3.23 -5.22 7.81
CA ILE A 31 -2.73 -6.34 8.62
C ILE A 31 -2.33 -5.86 10.01
N THR A 32 -1.59 -4.77 10.08
CA THR A 32 -1.15 -4.20 11.38
C THR A 32 -2.35 -3.80 12.24
N ASN A 33 -3.33 -3.14 11.65
CA ASN A 33 -4.54 -2.74 12.37
C ASN A 33 -5.33 -3.95 12.85
N ALA A 34 -5.45 -4.98 12.03
CA ALA A 34 -6.14 -6.21 12.40
C ALA A 34 -5.44 -6.92 13.57
N GLN A 35 -4.11 -6.96 13.54
CA GLN A 35 -3.32 -7.55 14.62
C GLN A 35 -3.50 -6.75 15.93
N THR A 36 -3.48 -5.43 15.84
CA THR A 36 -3.68 -4.54 16.97
C THR A 36 -5.08 -4.75 17.60
N GLU A 37 -6.11 -4.83 16.75
CA GLU A 37 -7.48 -5.07 17.19
C GLU A 37 -7.61 -6.46 17.85
N ALA A 38 -7.03 -7.49 17.23
CA ALA A 38 -7.07 -8.84 17.76
C ALA A 38 -6.37 -8.91 19.13
N ASN A 39 -5.21 -8.28 19.25
CA ASN A 39 -4.46 -8.25 20.49
C ASN A 39 -5.22 -7.51 21.59
N ALA A 40 -5.88 -6.41 21.26
CA ALA A 40 -6.71 -5.66 22.19
C ALA A 40 -7.92 -6.50 22.66
N PHE A 41 -8.54 -7.21 21.73
CA PHE A 41 -9.66 -8.09 22.02
C PHE A 41 -9.25 -9.18 23.01
N VAL A 42 -8.14 -9.86 22.76
CA VAL A 42 -7.61 -10.91 23.64
C VAL A 42 -7.27 -10.34 25.02
N ARG A 43 -6.57 -9.22 25.06
CA ARG A 43 -6.19 -8.56 26.31
C ARG A 43 -7.43 -8.22 27.14
N ASP A 44 -8.45 -7.65 26.51
CA ASP A 44 -9.67 -7.26 27.21
C ASP A 44 -10.50 -8.47 27.66
N ALA A 45 -10.46 -9.57 26.90
CA ALA A 45 -11.14 -10.82 27.26
C ALA A 45 -10.49 -11.50 28.49
N LEU A 46 -9.20 -11.24 28.72
CA LEU A 46 -8.46 -11.83 29.83
C LEU A 46 -8.52 -11.01 31.13
N LYS A 47 -9.14 -9.85 31.07
CA LYS A 47 -9.29 -9.00 32.27
C LYS A 47 -10.27 -9.60 33.33
#